data_de7a605e8ff4e03bffcc5e48d30eb901
#
_entry.id   de7a605e8ff4e03bffcc5e48d30eb901
#
_cell.length_a   1.000
_cell.length_b   1.000
_cell.length_c   1.000
_cell.angle_alpha   90.00
_cell.angle_beta   90.00
_cell.angle_gamma   90.00
#
_symmetry.space_group_name_H-M   'P 1'
#
loop_
_entity.id
_entity.type
_entity.pdbx_description
1 polymer ?
#
loop_
_entity_poly.entity_id
_entity_poly.type
_entity_poly.pdbx_seq_one_letter_code
_entity_poly.pdbx_strand_id
1 'polypeptide(L)'
;MRHALTLTLAAAATLFALQAQAAEQTRSVAPFTAISNAGPVNLRIEVGKPQSVVVSGSDELVADLQTEVVGNELKLHMRRDTTHFDRKHDELNVTITVPQLTAFTMGGAGETTITHMSGDSLDVRFGGAGSLKAEGTVHNLSLHVGGVGSIDTRELHADTATVNVGGVGSVKVWASNRLDASLGGVGSLTYYGDPKTVNTHGGGLGSISKGR
;
A
#
# COMPACT_ATOMS: atom_id res chain seq x y z
N MET A 1 10.78 80.40 12.71
CA MET A 1 9.82 79.30 12.97
C MET A 1 10.26 78.09 12.18
N ARG A 2 10.82 77.10 12.86
CA ARG A 2 11.40 75.90 12.23
C ARG A 2 10.57 74.69 12.71
N HIS A 3 9.79 74.10 11.79
CA HIS A 3 9.02 72.88 12.07
C HIS A 3 9.95 71.67 11.79
N ALA A 4 10.30 70.92 12.85
CA ALA A 4 10.95 69.63 12.74
C ALA A 4 9.88 68.57 12.48
N LEU A 5 10.03 67.86 11.37
CA LEU A 5 9.17 66.73 10.97
C LEU A 5 9.89 65.45 11.44
N THR A 6 9.35 64.82 12.48
CA THR A 6 9.84 63.51 12.96
C THR A 6 9.20 62.39 12.14
N LEU A 7 10.07 61.68 11.39
CA LEU A 7 9.70 60.48 10.60
C LEU A 7 9.83 59.27 11.52
N THR A 8 8.71 58.65 11.90
CA THR A 8 8.65 57.35 12.60
C THR A 8 8.72 56.21 11.61
N LEU A 9 9.86 55.50 11.60
CA LEU A 9 10.07 54.30 10.78
C LEU A 9 9.44 53.08 11.51
N ALA A 10 8.30 52.57 11.03
CA ALA A 10 7.69 51.35 11.52
C ALA A 10 8.37 50.14 10.83
N ALA A 11 9.19 49.42 11.57
CA ALA A 11 9.79 48.17 11.13
C ALA A 11 8.75 47.04 11.24
N ALA A 12 8.16 46.60 10.12
CA ALA A 12 7.32 45.42 10.06
C ALA A 12 8.25 44.20 10.03
N ALA A 13 8.37 43.50 11.17
CA ALA A 13 9.03 42.20 11.24
C ALA A 13 8.07 41.14 10.69
N THR A 14 8.27 40.72 9.45
CA THR A 14 7.61 39.53 8.87
C THR A 14 8.23 38.29 9.47
N LEU A 15 7.54 37.65 10.42
CA LEU A 15 7.86 36.27 10.84
C LEU A 15 7.57 35.33 9.67
N PHE A 16 8.60 34.88 8.99
CA PHE A 16 8.52 33.68 8.15
C PHE A 16 8.42 32.47 9.09
N ALA A 17 7.21 31.93 9.23
CA ALA A 17 7.03 30.61 9.79
C ALA A 17 7.69 29.60 8.83
N LEU A 18 8.85 29.04 9.20
CA LEU A 18 9.38 27.84 8.55
C LEU A 18 8.37 26.72 8.82
N GLN A 19 7.52 26.44 7.86
CA GLN A 19 6.77 25.20 7.83
C GLN A 19 7.79 24.11 7.50
N ALA A 20 7.98 23.15 8.41
CA ALA A 20 8.69 21.91 8.12
C ALA A 20 7.91 21.20 7.00
N GLN A 21 8.35 21.36 5.77
CA GLN A 21 7.83 20.59 4.65
C GLN A 21 8.42 19.20 4.75
N ALA A 22 7.54 18.18 4.77
CA ALA A 22 8.00 16.82 4.57
C ALA A 22 8.80 16.75 3.26
N ALA A 23 9.99 16.13 3.30
CA ALA A 23 10.78 15.95 2.10
C ALA A 23 9.99 15.12 1.09
N GLU A 24 9.92 15.60 -0.13
CA GLU A 24 9.33 14.87 -1.24
C GLU A 24 10.40 14.63 -2.29
N GLN A 25 10.59 13.37 -2.68
CA GLN A 25 11.59 12.98 -3.67
C GLN A 25 11.01 12.06 -4.73
N THR A 26 11.05 12.50 -5.98
CA THR A 26 10.76 11.62 -7.12
C THR A 26 11.96 10.70 -7.40
N ARG A 27 11.70 9.41 -7.53
CA ARG A 27 12.69 8.38 -7.86
C ARG A 27 12.64 8.04 -9.35
N SER A 28 13.78 8.15 -10.03
CA SER A 28 13.92 7.67 -11.40
C SER A 28 14.32 6.20 -11.38
N VAL A 29 13.43 5.32 -11.81
CA VAL A 29 13.62 3.88 -11.81
C VAL A 29 13.24 3.28 -13.17
N ALA A 30 13.80 2.11 -13.50
CA ALA A 30 13.46 1.37 -14.72
C ALA A 30 11.95 0.99 -14.72
N PRO A 31 11.35 0.65 -15.88
CA PRO A 31 9.99 0.14 -15.95
C PRO A 31 9.79 -1.13 -15.13
N PHE A 32 8.64 -1.23 -14.45
CA PHE A 32 8.26 -2.38 -13.64
C PHE A 32 6.75 -2.62 -13.71
N THR A 33 6.31 -3.84 -13.41
CA THR A 33 4.91 -4.25 -13.31
C THR A 33 4.61 -4.99 -12.00
N ALA A 34 5.63 -5.20 -11.17
CA ALA A 34 5.51 -5.81 -9.85
C ALA A 34 6.13 -4.91 -8.79
N ILE A 35 5.61 -4.97 -7.57
CA ILE A 35 6.09 -4.16 -6.44
C ILE A 35 6.27 -5.05 -5.21
N SER A 36 7.41 -4.89 -4.52
CA SER A 36 7.72 -5.56 -3.26
C SER A 36 8.09 -4.53 -2.19
N ASN A 37 7.35 -4.51 -1.10
CA ASN A 37 7.62 -3.68 0.07
C ASN A 37 8.12 -4.52 1.24
N ALA A 38 9.39 -4.37 1.60
CA ALA A 38 10.01 -4.98 2.78
C ALA A 38 10.22 -3.99 3.93
N GLY A 39 9.89 -2.71 3.73
CA GLY A 39 10.06 -1.64 4.73
C GLY A 39 8.77 -1.29 5.49
N PRO A 40 8.88 -0.42 6.51
CA PRO A 40 7.74 0.17 7.21
C PRO A 40 7.20 1.37 6.42
N VAL A 41 6.50 1.13 5.32
CA VAL A 41 6.11 2.14 4.34
C VAL A 41 4.62 2.08 4.07
N ASN A 42 3.95 3.23 4.10
CA ASN A 42 2.59 3.36 3.59
C ASN A 42 2.63 3.55 2.08
N LEU A 43 1.90 2.72 1.35
CA LEU A 43 1.87 2.72 -0.10
C LEU A 43 0.53 3.18 -0.66
N ARG A 44 0.58 4.08 -1.61
CA ARG A 44 -0.54 4.41 -2.49
C ARG A 44 -0.14 4.06 -3.93
N ILE A 45 -0.82 3.09 -4.51
CA ILE A 45 -0.55 2.60 -5.86
C ILE A 45 -1.75 2.92 -6.74
N GLU A 46 -1.54 3.64 -7.82
CA GLU A 46 -2.57 3.99 -8.79
C GLU A 46 -2.22 3.40 -10.15
N VAL A 47 -3.05 2.49 -10.64
CA VAL A 47 -2.84 1.77 -11.91
C VAL A 47 -3.50 2.52 -13.07
N GLY A 48 -2.97 2.36 -14.28
CA GLY A 48 -3.49 2.99 -15.50
C GLY A 48 -2.92 4.38 -15.80
N LYS A 49 -1.87 4.79 -15.08
CA LYS A 49 -1.18 6.07 -15.28
C LYS A 49 0.28 5.88 -15.72
N PRO A 50 0.91 6.89 -16.35
CA PRO A 50 2.35 6.88 -16.58
C PRO A 50 3.13 6.60 -15.30
N GLN A 51 4.22 5.83 -15.41
CA GLN A 51 5.02 5.42 -14.27
C GLN A 51 5.64 6.61 -13.55
N SER A 52 5.45 6.64 -12.21
CA SER A 52 6.11 7.57 -11.30
C SER A 52 6.27 6.93 -9.93
N VAL A 53 7.33 7.27 -9.22
CA VAL A 53 7.56 6.85 -7.83
C VAL A 53 7.96 8.09 -7.04
N VAL A 54 7.12 8.47 -6.08
CA VAL A 54 7.32 9.64 -5.22
C VAL A 54 7.38 9.18 -3.78
N VAL A 55 8.45 9.53 -3.09
CA VAL A 55 8.69 9.21 -1.67
C VAL A 55 8.53 10.48 -0.86
N SER A 56 7.78 10.44 0.22
CA SER A 56 7.60 11.56 1.15
C SER A 56 7.68 11.11 2.61
N GLY A 57 8.34 11.93 3.43
CA GLY A 57 8.59 11.66 4.84
C GLY A 57 9.63 12.60 5.43
N SER A 58 10.26 12.23 6.55
CA SER A 58 11.41 12.95 7.05
C SER A 58 12.62 12.76 6.13
N ASP A 59 13.53 13.75 6.09
CA ASP A 59 14.74 13.71 5.25
C ASP A 59 15.54 12.42 5.46
N GLU A 60 15.66 11.96 6.70
CA GLU A 60 16.38 10.76 7.08
C GLU A 60 15.72 9.50 6.50
N LEU A 61 14.40 9.36 6.64
CA LEU A 61 13.66 8.20 6.13
C LEU A 61 13.64 8.16 4.61
N VAL A 62 13.45 9.31 3.97
CA VAL A 62 13.50 9.44 2.52
C VAL A 62 14.90 9.05 1.99
N ALA A 63 15.98 9.46 2.67
CA ALA A 63 17.35 9.10 2.30
C ALA A 63 17.67 7.61 2.53
N ASP A 64 17.08 6.98 3.56
CA ASP A 64 17.33 5.58 3.90
C ASP A 64 16.46 4.59 3.10
N LEU A 65 15.34 5.03 2.52
CA LEU A 65 14.54 4.18 1.64
C LEU A 65 15.27 3.93 0.32
N GLN A 66 15.58 2.67 0.07
CA GLN A 66 16.11 2.20 -1.21
C GLN A 66 14.96 1.82 -2.14
N THR A 67 15.04 2.27 -3.38
CA THR A 67 14.11 1.95 -4.46
C THR A 67 14.90 1.37 -5.62
N GLU A 68 14.81 0.08 -5.83
CA GLU A 68 15.57 -0.65 -6.85
C GLU A 68 14.63 -1.49 -7.70
N VAL A 69 14.85 -1.52 -9.02
CA VAL A 69 14.13 -2.43 -9.91
C VAL A 69 15.03 -3.61 -10.26
N VAL A 70 14.59 -4.81 -9.89
CA VAL A 70 15.25 -6.08 -10.22
C VAL A 70 14.34 -6.88 -11.14
N GLY A 71 14.74 -7.04 -12.38
CA GLY A 71 13.89 -7.61 -13.42
C GLY A 71 12.72 -6.67 -13.74
N ASN A 72 11.49 -7.08 -13.39
CA ASN A 72 10.28 -6.27 -13.53
C ASN A 72 9.65 -5.88 -12.18
N GLU A 73 10.36 -6.06 -11.07
CA GLU A 73 9.88 -5.81 -9.71
C GLU A 73 10.58 -4.59 -9.09
N LEU A 74 9.80 -3.58 -8.68
CA LEU A 74 10.26 -2.49 -7.82
C LEU A 74 10.34 -2.99 -6.38
N LYS A 75 11.55 -2.95 -5.81
CA LYS A 75 11.82 -3.32 -4.41
C LYS A 75 11.99 -2.07 -3.56
N LEU A 76 11.22 -2.02 -2.48
CA LEU A 76 11.29 -0.97 -1.46
C LEU A 76 11.82 -1.60 -0.17
N HIS A 77 12.97 -1.14 0.31
CA HIS A 77 13.56 -1.61 1.55
C HIS A 77 14.38 -0.53 2.22
N MET A 78 14.51 -0.59 3.54
CA MET A 78 15.36 0.36 4.27
C MET A 78 16.82 -0.07 4.21
N ARG A 79 17.72 0.90 4.01
CA ARG A 79 19.16 0.67 3.99
C ARG A 79 19.73 0.32 5.36
N ARG A 80 19.16 0.91 6.42
CA ARG A 80 19.55 0.67 7.81
C ARG A 80 18.46 -0.12 8.53
N ASP A 81 18.89 -0.89 9.54
CA ASP A 81 17.95 -1.49 10.48
C ASP A 81 17.35 -0.38 11.35
N THR A 82 16.08 -0.05 11.11
CA THR A 82 15.39 1.06 11.74
C THR A 82 14.85 0.67 13.12
N THR A 83 15.71 0.20 14.01
CA THR A 83 15.36 -0.13 15.41
C THR A 83 14.90 1.08 16.23
N HIS A 84 15.13 2.32 15.73
CA HIS A 84 14.79 3.58 16.39
C HIS A 84 13.66 4.34 15.68
N PHE A 85 12.80 3.65 14.94
CA PHE A 85 11.66 4.26 14.24
C PHE A 85 10.63 4.77 15.28
N ASP A 86 10.53 6.10 15.49
CA ASP A 86 9.47 6.70 16.31
C ASP A 86 8.18 6.84 15.48
N ARG A 87 7.35 5.79 15.52
CA ARG A 87 6.08 5.72 14.78
C ARG A 87 5.09 6.85 15.06
N LYS A 88 5.33 7.69 16.06
CA LYS A 88 4.44 8.81 16.39
C LYS A 88 4.68 10.05 15.53
N HIS A 89 5.88 10.19 14.96
CA HIS A 89 6.28 11.39 14.22
C HIS A 89 6.86 11.11 12.83
N ASP A 90 7.17 9.84 12.52
CA ASP A 90 7.90 9.47 11.31
C ASP A 90 7.04 8.60 10.39
N GLU A 91 6.25 9.23 9.53
CA GLU A 91 5.54 8.52 8.47
C GLU A 91 6.37 8.54 7.19
N LEU A 92 6.56 7.36 6.61
CA LEU A 92 7.15 7.20 5.30
C LEU A 92 6.07 6.76 4.30
N ASN A 93 5.77 7.64 3.36
CA ASN A 93 4.74 7.43 2.37
C ASN A 93 5.38 7.31 0.99
N VAL A 94 4.92 6.35 0.19
CA VAL A 94 5.32 6.21 -1.20
C VAL A 94 4.09 6.18 -2.09
N THR A 95 4.03 7.12 -3.02
CA THR A 95 3.00 7.16 -4.06
C THR A 95 3.59 6.64 -5.36
N ILE A 96 2.97 5.61 -5.90
CA ILE A 96 3.39 4.93 -7.13
C ILE A 96 2.27 5.03 -8.14
N THR A 97 2.58 5.50 -9.35
CA THR A 97 1.70 5.33 -10.50
C THR A 97 2.35 4.38 -11.49
N VAL A 98 1.56 3.49 -12.09
CA VAL A 98 2.04 2.51 -13.09
C VAL A 98 1.00 2.29 -14.17
N PRO A 99 1.41 2.04 -15.43
CA PRO A 99 0.47 1.67 -16.47
C PRO A 99 -0.24 0.35 -16.19
N GLN A 100 0.46 -0.60 -15.57
CA GLN A 100 -0.02 -1.96 -15.28
C GLN A 100 0.64 -2.50 -14.02
N LEU A 101 -0.13 -3.24 -13.20
CA LEU A 101 0.36 -3.96 -12.03
C LEU A 101 -0.05 -5.44 -12.16
N THR A 102 0.88 -6.36 -12.02
CA THR A 102 0.65 -7.81 -12.10
C THR A 102 0.90 -8.54 -10.78
N ALA A 103 1.75 -7.96 -9.91
CA ALA A 103 2.05 -8.56 -8.61
C ALA A 103 2.36 -7.49 -7.55
N PHE A 104 1.95 -7.79 -6.31
CA PHE A 104 2.26 -7.00 -5.13
C PHE A 104 2.66 -7.90 -3.97
N THR A 105 3.82 -7.63 -3.37
CA THR A 105 4.32 -8.34 -2.20
C THR A 105 4.52 -7.37 -1.04
N MET A 106 3.93 -7.67 0.11
CA MET A 106 4.14 -6.96 1.37
C MET A 106 4.80 -7.87 2.39
N GLY A 107 6.10 -7.65 2.63
CA GLY A 107 6.89 -8.32 3.67
C GLY A 107 7.15 -7.43 4.88
N GLY A 108 7.00 -6.11 4.73
CA GLY A 108 7.21 -5.10 5.76
C GLY A 108 5.96 -4.78 6.57
N ALA A 109 5.86 -3.53 7.04
CA ALA A 109 4.72 -3.04 7.81
C ALA A 109 4.13 -1.76 7.18
N GLY A 110 2.84 -1.48 7.44
CA GLY A 110 2.19 -0.25 6.98
C GLY A 110 0.84 -0.50 6.31
N GLU A 111 0.33 0.56 5.69
CA GLU A 111 -0.93 0.51 4.95
C GLU A 111 -0.67 0.57 3.45
N THR A 112 -1.37 -0.26 2.69
CA THR A 112 -1.30 -0.23 1.23
C THR A 112 -2.68 -0.03 0.64
N THR A 113 -2.79 0.91 -0.29
CA THR A 113 -3.99 1.12 -1.09
C THR A 113 -3.63 1.00 -2.57
N ILE A 114 -4.34 0.12 -3.29
CA ILE A 114 -4.23 -0.08 -4.74
C ILE A 114 -5.54 0.39 -5.37
N THR A 115 -5.47 1.35 -6.28
CA THR A 115 -6.64 1.94 -6.93
C THR A 115 -6.60 1.79 -8.45
N HIS A 116 -7.78 1.80 -9.08
CA HIS A 116 -7.94 1.72 -10.53
C HIS A 116 -7.29 0.46 -11.15
N MET A 117 -7.24 -0.63 -10.38
CA MET A 117 -6.70 -1.88 -10.88
C MET A 117 -7.48 -2.33 -12.12
N SER A 118 -6.75 -2.66 -13.18
CA SER A 118 -7.30 -3.17 -14.44
C SER A 118 -6.28 -4.09 -15.09
N GLY A 119 -6.67 -5.32 -15.38
CA GLY A 119 -5.77 -6.28 -16.03
C GLY A 119 -6.26 -7.73 -15.95
N ASP A 120 -5.47 -8.64 -16.53
CA ASP A 120 -5.81 -10.06 -16.57
C ASP A 120 -5.61 -10.74 -15.22
N SER A 121 -4.57 -10.38 -14.49
CA SER A 121 -4.25 -11.04 -13.23
C SER A 121 -3.55 -10.11 -12.24
N LEU A 122 -3.82 -10.35 -10.95
CA LEU A 122 -3.08 -9.76 -9.85
C LEU A 122 -2.69 -10.86 -8.85
N ASP A 123 -1.38 -11.02 -8.61
CA ASP A 123 -0.84 -11.88 -7.54
C ASP A 123 -0.49 -11.00 -6.33
N VAL A 124 -1.10 -11.28 -5.18
CA VAL A 124 -0.87 -10.55 -3.93
C VAL A 124 -0.31 -11.49 -2.87
N ARG A 125 0.87 -11.16 -2.35
CA ARG A 125 1.50 -11.85 -1.21
C ARG A 125 1.62 -10.91 -0.02
N PHE A 126 0.90 -11.22 1.04
CA PHE A 126 0.91 -10.46 2.28
C PHE A 126 1.55 -11.28 3.41
N GLY A 127 2.85 -11.07 3.66
CA GLY A 127 3.64 -11.74 4.70
C GLY A 127 3.98 -10.85 5.88
N GLY A 128 3.72 -9.54 5.77
CA GLY A 128 4.05 -8.53 6.76
C GLY A 128 2.96 -8.26 7.79
N ALA A 129 2.93 -7.02 8.31
CA ALA A 129 1.93 -6.55 9.27
C ALA A 129 1.25 -5.25 8.79
N GLY A 130 -0.07 -5.15 8.89
CA GLY A 130 -0.78 -3.92 8.51
C GLY A 130 -2.07 -4.15 7.74
N SER A 131 -2.34 -3.28 6.76
CA SER A 131 -3.57 -3.36 5.95
C SER A 131 -3.29 -3.25 4.46
N LEU A 132 -4.14 -3.94 3.68
CA LEU A 132 -4.20 -3.80 2.22
C LEU A 132 -5.64 -3.53 1.81
N LYS A 133 -5.85 -2.49 1.04
CA LYS A 133 -7.09 -2.23 0.32
C LYS A 133 -6.81 -2.21 -1.18
N ALA A 134 -7.64 -2.91 -1.97
CA ALA A 134 -7.54 -2.88 -3.42
C ALA A 134 -8.91 -2.69 -4.06
N GLU A 135 -8.96 -1.90 -5.15
CA GLU A 135 -10.17 -1.62 -5.92
C GLU A 135 -9.90 -1.64 -7.42
N GLY A 136 -10.90 -2.02 -8.19
CA GLY A 136 -10.85 -2.13 -9.64
C GLY A 136 -11.39 -3.44 -10.18
N THR A 137 -10.79 -3.97 -11.25
CA THR A 137 -11.26 -5.19 -11.92
C THR A 137 -10.08 -6.03 -12.41
N VAL A 138 -10.17 -7.36 -12.21
CA VAL A 138 -9.22 -8.33 -12.77
C VAL A 138 -9.94 -9.60 -13.19
N HIS A 139 -9.41 -10.36 -14.15
CA HIS A 139 -9.95 -11.68 -14.43
C HIS A 139 -9.55 -12.69 -13.34
N ASN A 140 -8.29 -12.68 -12.91
CA ASN A 140 -7.77 -13.63 -11.93
C ASN A 140 -7.10 -12.91 -10.75
N LEU A 141 -7.59 -13.17 -9.54
CA LEU A 141 -6.96 -12.73 -8.29
C LEU A 141 -6.36 -13.93 -7.57
N SER A 142 -5.06 -13.85 -7.28
CA SER A 142 -4.36 -14.77 -6.38
C SER A 142 -3.95 -14.03 -5.13
N LEU A 143 -4.41 -14.48 -3.96
CA LEU A 143 -4.17 -13.83 -2.68
C LEU A 143 -3.59 -14.83 -1.67
N HIS A 144 -2.34 -14.60 -1.26
CA HIS A 144 -1.64 -15.37 -0.24
C HIS A 144 -1.38 -14.52 0.99
N VAL A 145 -1.97 -14.88 2.14
CA VAL A 145 -1.88 -14.14 3.40
C VAL A 145 -1.21 -15.01 4.45
N GLY A 146 0.06 -14.72 4.75
CA GLY A 146 0.84 -15.36 5.81
C GLY A 146 1.13 -14.45 6.99
N GLY A 147 0.87 -13.15 6.86
CA GLY A 147 1.14 -12.12 7.85
C GLY A 147 0.03 -11.88 8.85
N VAL A 148 0.07 -10.70 9.48
CA VAL A 148 -0.92 -10.24 10.46
C VAL A 148 -1.59 -8.96 9.99
N GLY A 149 -2.91 -8.97 9.82
CA GLY A 149 -3.57 -7.74 9.40
C GLY A 149 -4.96 -7.88 8.77
N SER A 150 -5.34 -6.82 8.05
CA SER A 150 -6.64 -6.74 7.38
C SER A 150 -6.45 -6.54 5.88
N ILE A 151 -7.01 -7.45 5.10
CA ILE A 151 -7.01 -7.36 3.64
C ILE A 151 -8.44 -7.15 3.16
N ASP A 152 -8.70 -6.04 2.49
CA ASP A 152 -10.00 -5.69 1.93
C ASP A 152 -9.92 -5.51 0.42
N THR A 153 -10.35 -6.55 -0.29
CA THR A 153 -10.43 -6.56 -1.77
C THR A 153 -11.88 -6.68 -2.26
N ARG A 154 -12.87 -6.22 -1.48
CA ARG A 154 -14.29 -6.26 -1.88
C ARG A 154 -14.58 -5.42 -3.12
N GLU A 155 -13.88 -4.29 -3.24
CA GLU A 155 -14.01 -3.38 -4.38
C GLU A 155 -13.09 -3.77 -5.55
N LEU A 156 -12.32 -4.85 -5.42
CA LEU A 156 -11.55 -5.44 -6.52
C LEU A 156 -12.36 -6.62 -7.09
N HIS A 157 -13.09 -6.36 -8.17
CA HIS A 157 -13.96 -7.34 -8.79
C HIS A 157 -13.14 -8.33 -9.61
N ALA A 158 -13.10 -9.58 -9.18
CA ALA A 158 -12.41 -10.67 -9.86
C ALA A 158 -13.41 -11.66 -10.49
N ASP A 159 -13.12 -12.19 -11.66
CA ASP A 159 -13.91 -13.31 -12.19
C ASP A 159 -13.60 -14.58 -11.41
N THR A 160 -12.33 -14.86 -11.20
CA THR A 160 -11.84 -15.98 -10.39
C THR A 160 -10.94 -15.48 -9.27
N ALA A 161 -11.19 -15.94 -8.05
CA ALA A 161 -10.34 -15.64 -6.91
C ALA A 161 -9.83 -16.93 -6.25
N THR A 162 -8.51 -17.01 -6.06
CA THR A 162 -7.83 -18.04 -5.27
C THR A 162 -7.24 -17.39 -4.02
N VAL A 163 -7.70 -17.80 -2.83
CA VAL A 163 -7.34 -17.17 -1.56
C VAL A 163 -6.80 -18.18 -0.58
N ASN A 164 -5.57 -17.99 -0.13
CA ASN A 164 -4.92 -18.84 0.87
C ASN A 164 -4.53 -17.99 2.09
N VAL A 165 -5.13 -18.27 3.24
CA VAL A 165 -4.90 -17.55 4.50
C VAL A 165 -4.27 -18.48 5.51
N GLY A 166 -2.97 -18.30 5.78
CA GLY A 166 -2.21 -19.00 6.83
C GLY A 166 -1.87 -18.10 8.03
N GLY A 167 -2.09 -16.80 7.91
CA GLY A 167 -1.77 -15.78 8.91
C GLY A 167 -2.87 -15.53 9.94
N VAL A 168 -2.84 -14.33 10.53
CA VAL A 168 -3.81 -13.87 11.52
C VAL A 168 -4.50 -12.59 11.05
N GLY A 169 -5.84 -12.59 11.02
CA GLY A 169 -6.58 -11.38 10.66
C GLY A 169 -7.87 -11.59 9.90
N SER A 170 -8.26 -10.57 9.11
CA SER A 170 -9.49 -10.62 8.32
C SER A 170 -9.19 -10.42 6.84
N VAL A 171 -9.82 -11.23 6.00
CA VAL A 171 -9.75 -11.13 4.55
C VAL A 171 -11.15 -10.96 3.99
N LYS A 172 -11.33 -9.97 3.11
CA LYS A 172 -12.55 -9.75 2.35
C LYS A 172 -12.22 -9.79 0.87
N VAL A 173 -12.93 -10.62 0.11
CA VAL A 173 -12.67 -10.84 -1.32
C VAL A 173 -13.97 -10.84 -2.11
N TRP A 174 -13.92 -10.40 -3.36
CA TRP A 174 -15.04 -10.46 -4.29
C TRP A 174 -14.69 -11.38 -5.47
N ALA A 175 -15.65 -12.24 -5.87
CA ALA A 175 -15.55 -13.10 -7.06
C ALA A 175 -16.92 -13.29 -7.71
N SER A 176 -16.98 -13.34 -9.06
CA SER A 176 -18.25 -13.53 -9.81
C SER A 176 -18.45 -14.93 -10.34
N ASN A 177 -17.38 -15.65 -10.66
CA ASN A 177 -17.49 -16.94 -11.33
C ASN A 177 -16.99 -18.09 -10.43
N ARG A 178 -15.78 -17.96 -9.89
CA ARG A 178 -15.16 -19.02 -9.08
C ARG A 178 -14.40 -18.46 -7.88
N LEU A 179 -14.62 -19.09 -6.73
CA LEU A 179 -13.83 -18.87 -5.51
C LEU A 179 -13.25 -20.19 -5.03
N ASP A 180 -11.93 -20.24 -4.91
CA ASP A 180 -11.20 -21.28 -4.20
C ASP A 180 -10.54 -20.64 -2.96
N ALA A 181 -11.03 -20.96 -1.76
CA ALA A 181 -10.58 -20.30 -0.54
C ALA A 181 -10.14 -21.32 0.53
N SER A 182 -8.94 -21.11 1.08
CA SER A 182 -8.38 -21.92 2.18
C SER A 182 -8.01 -21.03 3.36
N LEU A 183 -8.45 -21.42 4.57
CA LEU A 183 -8.14 -20.76 5.83
C LEU A 183 -7.50 -21.75 6.79
N GLY A 184 -6.15 -21.71 6.90
CA GLY A 184 -5.37 -22.48 7.84
C GLY A 184 -4.92 -21.69 9.08
N GLY A 185 -5.10 -20.36 9.04
CA GLY A 185 -4.69 -19.43 10.12
C GLY A 185 -5.77 -19.16 11.14
N VAL A 186 -5.68 -17.98 11.78
CA VAL A 186 -6.62 -17.50 12.79
C VAL A 186 -7.33 -16.25 12.30
N GLY A 187 -8.66 -16.26 12.21
CA GLY A 187 -9.42 -15.08 11.78
C GLY A 187 -10.62 -15.38 10.93
N SER A 188 -10.92 -14.47 9.97
CA SER A 188 -12.10 -14.58 9.13
C SER A 188 -11.80 -14.33 7.66
N LEU A 189 -12.44 -15.10 6.79
CA LEU A 189 -12.52 -14.84 5.37
C LEU A 189 -13.98 -14.61 4.99
N THR A 190 -14.28 -13.44 4.44
CA THR A 190 -15.63 -13.11 3.96
C THR A 190 -15.58 -12.89 2.46
N TYR A 191 -16.40 -13.62 1.70
CA TYR A 191 -16.47 -13.47 0.25
C TYR A 191 -17.79 -12.85 -0.20
N TYR A 192 -17.71 -12.12 -1.30
CA TYR A 192 -18.80 -11.37 -1.94
C TYR A 192 -18.91 -11.73 -3.42
N GLY A 193 -19.94 -11.26 -4.12
CA GLY A 193 -20.05 -11.30 -5.57
C GLY A 193 -20.80 -12.50 -6.15
N ASP A 194 -21.41 -13.37 -5.36
CA ASP A 194 -22.22 -14.53 -5.82
C ASP A 194 -21.50 -15.47 -6.81
N PRO A 195 -20.30 -15.99 -6.49
CA PRO A 195 -19.60 -16.88 -7.42
C PRO A 195 -20.38 -18.17 -7.70
N LYS A 196 -20.40 -18.58 -8.98
CA LYS A 196 -21.10 -19.80 -9.43
C LYS A 196 -20.51 -21.07 -8.83
N THR A 197 -19.21 -21.06 -8.53
CA THR A 197 -18.50 -22.18 -7.91
C THR A 197 -17.76 -21.68 -6.66
N VAL A 198 -18.00 -22.31 -5.52
CA VAL A 198 -17.35 -21.98 -4.25
C VAL A 198 -16.75 -23.25 -3.66
N ASN A 199 -15.43 -23.30 -3.57
CA ASN A 199 -14.68 -24.35 -2.88
C ASN A 199 -14.00 -23.72 -1.66
N THR A 200 -14.38 -24.16 -0.46
CA THR A 200 -13.79 -23.63 0.78
C THR A 200 -13.21 -24.75 1.63
N HIS A 201 -12.02 -24.52 2.17
CA HIS A 201 -11.33 -25.44 3.07
C HIS A 201 -10.92 -24.66 4.34
N GLY A 202 -11.48 -25.05 5.47
CA GLY A 202 -11.16 -24.49 6.79
C GLY A 202 -10.41 -25.52 7.63
N GLY A 203 -9.17 -25.20 8.07
CA GLY A 203 -8.34 -26.03 8.94
C GLY A 203 -7.78 -25.30 10.15
N GLY A 204 -8.03 -23.98 10.24
CA GLY A 204 -7.54 -23.11 11.30
C GLY A 204 -8.60 -22.75 12.35
N LEU A 205 -8.28 -21.77 13.20
CA LEU A 205 -9.19 -21.18 14.18
C LEU A 205 -9.89 -19.96 13.57
N GLY A 206 -10.89 -20.19 12.73
CA GLY A 206 -11.56 -19.11 12.03
C GLY A 206 -12.80 -19.55 11.28
N SER A 207 -13.37 -18.59 10.53
CA SER A 207 -14.58 -18.83 9.74
C SER A 207 -14.42 -18.33 8.31
N ILE A 208 -14.99 -19.09 7.36
CA ILE A 208 -15.23 -18.64 5.99
C ILE A 208 -16.72 -18.41 5.84
N SER A 209 -17.14 -17.22 5.42
CA SER A 209 -18.54 -16.85 5.33
C SER A 209 -18.83 -16.02 4.08
N LYS A 210 -20.08 -16.08 3.61
CA LYS A 210 -20.57 -15.18 2.55
C LYS A 210 -20.97 -13.85 3.18
N GLY A 211 -20.51 -12.75 2.59
CA GLY A 211 -20.94 -11.40 2.93
C GLY A 211 -22.30 -11.05 2.29
N ARG A 212 -22.93 -10.04 2.84
CA ARG A 212 -24.23 -9.50 2.34
C ARG A 212 -23.99 -8.30 1.45
#